data_43cb855cb9178a39cf5cfc8c5363501f
#
_entry.id   43cb855cb9178a39cf5cfc8c5363501f
#
_cell.length_a   1.000
_cell.length_b   1.000
_cell.length_c   1.000
_cell.angle_alpha   90.00
_cell.angle_beta   90.00
_cell.angle_gamma   90.00
#
_symmetry.space_group_name_H-M   'P 1'
#
loop_
_entity.id
_entity.type
_entity.pdbx_description
1 polymer ?
#
loop_
_entity_poly.entity_id
_entity_poly.type
_entity_poly.pdbx_seq_one_letter_code
_entity_poly.pdbx_strand_id
1 'polypeptide(L)'
;MMFDEDLCFWSWEEDIITCKFYLDHLNDWSKNLNISKLVEKLKMFGYIKNAYDVRIRLSNYAAIRTGVGDDKTNVQEKRVYELLEEI
;
A
#
# COMPACT_ATOMS: atom_id res chain seq x y z
N MET A 1 -2.84 23.84 -8.42
CA MET A 1 -2.84 23.30 -8.05
C MET A 1 -2.59 22.38 -7.60
N MET A 2 -2.40 21.72 -7.65
CA MET A 2 -2.32 20.88 -7.27
C MET A 2 -2.14 20.29 -6.36
N PHE A 3 -2.12 19.97 -6.27
CA PHE A 3 -2.24 19.87 -5.05
C PHE A 3 -2.93 18.72 -4.40
N ASP A 4 -4.05 18.18 -4.76
CA ASP A 4 -4.68 16.97 -4.30
C ASP A 4 -3.73 15.81 -4.34
N GLU A 5 -2.81 15.84 -5.26
CA GLU A 5 -1.82 14.79 -5.39
C GLU A 5 -0.93 14.71 -4.17
N ASP A 6 -0.66 15.86 -3.56
CA ASP A 6 0.20 15.87 -2.39
C ASP A 6 -0.47 15.19 -1.21
N LEU A 7 -1.80 15.27 -1.13
CA LEU A 7 -2.52 14.62 -0.05
C LEU A 7 -2.47 13.11 -0.16
N CYS A 8 -2.29 12.60 -1.38
CA CYS A 8 -2.27 11.17 -1.63
C CYS A 8 -0.88 10.66 -1.98
N PHE A 9 0.14 11.46 -1.68
CA PHE A 9 1.50 11.07 -2.00
C PHE A 9 1.96 9.88 -1.15
N TRP A 10 2.60 8.93 -1.81
CA TRP A 10 3.20 7.78 -1.16
C TRP A 10 4.68 7.75 -1.48
N SER A 11 5.51 7.84 -0.46
CA SER A 11 6.96 7.72 -0.63
C SER A 11 7.33 6.26 -0.84
N TRP A 12 8.57 6.02 -1.25
CA TRP A 12 9.07 4.67 -1.41
C TRP A 12 8.98 3.88 -0.10
N GLU A 13 9.36 4.51 1.02
CA GLU A 13 9.34 3.83 2.30
C GLU A 13 7.91 3.45 2.71
N GLU A 14 6.97 4.35 2.48
CA GLU A 14 5.58 4.06 2.79
C GLU A 14 5.07 2.86 1.98
N ASP A 15 5.43 2.81 0.72
CA ASP A 15 5.03 1.69 -0.13
C ASP A 15 5.73 0.39 0.28
N ILE A 16 6.99 0.47 0.68
CA ILE A 16 7.71 -0.72 1.12
C ILE A 16 7.04 -1.30 2.36
N ILE A 17 6.71 -0.46 3.33
CA ILE A 17 6.04 -0.90 4.55
C ILE A 17 4.69 -1.52 4.22
N THR A 18 3.93 -0.86 3.35
CA THR A 18 2.58 -1.29 3.00
C THR A 18 2.60 -2.58 2.20
N CYS A 19 3.49 -2.69 1.23
CA CYS A 19 3.59 -3.89 0.41
C CYS A 19 4.05 -5.08 1.24
N LYS A 20 5.00 -4.88 2.14
CA LYS A 20 5.43 -5.97 3.01
C LYS A 20 4.30 -6.44 3.88
N PHE A 21 3.51 -5.51 4.42
CA PHE A 21 2.34 -5.88 5.21
C PHE A 21 1.36 -6.69 4.36
N TYR A 22 1.15 -6.27 3.11
CA TYR A 22 0.27 -6.99 2.21
C TYR A 22 0.76 -8.43 2.00
N LEU A 23 2.04 -8.60 1.75
CA LEU A 23 2.60 -9.93 1.50
C LEU A 23 2.51 -10.82 2.75
N ASP A 24 2.58 -10.23 3.92
CA ASP A 24 2.44 -10.96 5.18
C ASP A 24 0.99 -11.31 5.51
N HIS A 25 0.03 -10.69 4.82
CA HIS A 25 -1.40 -10.85 5.13
C HIS A 25 -2.21 -11.13 3.86
N LEU A 26 -1.71 -12.01 3.00
CA LEU A 26 -2.34 -12.26 1.70
C LEU A 26 -3.81 -12.66 1.80
N ASN A 27 -4.18 -13.38 2.85
CA ASN A 27 -5.53 -13.89 2.97
C ASN A 27 -6.45 -13.02 3.81
N ASP A 28 -5.91 -12.01 4.49
CA ASP A 28 -6.74 -11.23 5.41
C ASP A 28 -6.36 -9.74 5.44
N TRP A 29 -5.66 -9.25 4.42
CA TRP A 29 -5.23 -7.85 4.40
C TRP A 29 -6.41 -6.87 4.45
N SER A 30 -7.57 -7.27 3.95
CA SER A 30 -8.72 -6.37 3.84
C SER A 30 -9.53 -6.26 5.13
N LYS A 31 -9.19 -7.02 6.15
CA LYS A 31 -9.92 -6.95 7.41
C LYS A 31 -9.65 -5.62 8.10
N ASN A 32 -10.71 -5.04 8.68
CA ASN A 32 -10.59 -3.74 9.33
C ASN A 32 -9.50 -3.69 10.39
N LEU A 33 -9.35 -4.78 11.16
CA LEU A 33 -8.31 -4.83 12.17
C LEU A 33 -6.93 -4.70 11.57
N ASN A 34 -6.69 -5.37 10.45
CA ASN A 34 -5.38 -5.32 9.79
C ASN A 34 -5.13 -3.97 9.14
N ILE A 35 -6.17 -3.36 8.57
CA ILE A 35 -6.05 -2.00 8.04
C ILE A 35 -5.64 -1.05 9.16
N SER A 36 -6.29 -1.16 10.32
CA SER A 36 -5.96 -0.31 11.46
C SER A 36 -4.54 -0.54 11.95
N LYS A 37 -4.08 -1.78 11.98
CA LYS A 37 -2.71 -2.09 12.38
C LYS A 37 -1.70 -1.44 11.46
N LEU A 38 -1.99 -1.46 10.16
CA LEU A 38 -1.07 -0.86 9.19
C LEU A 38 -1.06 0.66 9.31
N VAL A 39 -2.22 1.27 9.52
CA VAL A 39 -2.30 2.71 9.75
C VAL A 39 -1.40 3.09 10.93
N GLU A 40 -1.49 2.33 12.04
CA GLU A 40 -0.68 2.59 13.22
C GLU A 40 0.79 2.35 12.95
N LYS A 41 1.13 1.32 12.21
CA LYS A 41 2.51 1.03 11.87
C LYS A 41 3.13 2.16 11.06
N LEU A 42 2.40 2.66 10.07
CA LEU A 42 2.88 3.78 9.27
C LEU A 42 3.08 5.01 10.15
N LYS A 43 2.15 5.23 11.08
CA LYS A 43 2.23 6.37 11.99
C LYS A 43 3.48 6.29 12.84
N MET A 44 3.86 5.10 13.28
CA MET A 44 5.07 4.92 14.08
C MET A 44 6.33 5.34 13.32
N PHE A 45 6.30 5.25 12.01
CA PHE A 45 7.42 5.68 11.18
C PHE A 45 7.28 7.13 10.72
N GLY A 46 6.27 7.84 11.22
CA GLY A 46 6.08 9.25 10.90
C GLY A 46 5.18 9.51 9.69
N TYR A 47 4.50 8.50 9.17
CA TYR A 47 3.66 8.64 7.99
C TYR A 47 2.19 8.59 8.39
N ILE A 48 1.49 9.69 8.18
CA ILE A 48 0.07 9.80 8.54
C ILE A 48 -0.79 9.49 7.33
N LYS A 49 -1.50 8.37 7.38
CA LYS A 49 -2.43 7.95 6.33
C LYS A 49 -3.74 7.54 6.98
N ASN A 50 -4.84 7.77 6.30
CA ASN A 50 -6.13 7.30 6.82
C ASN A 50 -6.41 5.88 6.31
N ALA A 51 -7.40 5.24 6.93
CA ALA A 51 -7.72 3.85 6.62
C ALA A 51 -8.16 3.67 5.17
N TYR A 52 -8.87 4.66 4.62
CA TYR A 52 -9.35 4.59 3.26
C TYR A 52 -8.18 4.53 2.27
N ASP A 53 -7.21 5.43 2.44
CA ASP A 53 -6.04 5.47 1.55
C ASP A 53 -5.23 4.19 1.66
N VAL A 54 -5.07 3.68 2.86
CA VAL A 54 -4.33 2.45 3.08
C VAL A 54 -5.02 1.27 2.42
N ARG A 55 -6.36 1.21 2.55
CA ARG A 55 -7.12 0.14 1.93
C ARG A 55 -6.97 0.15 0.41
N ILE A 56 -7.04 1.35 -0.19
CA ILE A 56 -6.87 1.47 -1.64
C ILE A 56 -5.48 1.02 -2.04
N ARG A 57 -4.46 1.42 -1.28
CA ARG A 57 -3.09 1.04 -1.62
C ARG A 57 -2.89 -0.47 -1.55
N LEU A 58 -3.43 -1.10 -0.51
CA LEU A 58 -3.38 -2.55 -0.40
C LEU A 58 -4.11 -3.23 -1.56
N SER A 59 -5.24 -2.68 -1.97
CA SER A 59 -5.98 -3.25 -3.10
C SER A 59 -5.18 -3.13 -4.39
N ASN A 60 -4.36 -2.09 -4.52
CA ASN A 60 -3.50 -1.95 -5.69
C ASN A 60 -2.44 -3.05 -5.71
N TYR A 61 -1.89 -3.40 -4.56
CA TYR A 61 -0.94 -4.53 -4.50
C TYR A 61 -1.64 -5.85 -4.82
N ALA A 62 -2.88 -6.01 -4.36
CA ALA A 62 -3.65 -7.19 -4.73
C ALA A 62 -3.87 -7.26 -6.23
N ALA A 63 -4.11 -6.13 -6.87
CA ALA A 63 -4.29 -6.07 -8.32
C ALA A 63 -3.01 -6.47 -9.04
N ILE A 64 -1.87 -6.01 -8.55
CA ILE A 64 -0.59 -6.38 -9.16
C ILE A 64 -0.38 -7.89 -9.05
N ARG A 65 -0.67 -8.46 -7.89
CA ARG A 65 -0.46 -9.88 -7.66
C ARG A 65 -1.35 -10.74 -8.54
N THR A 66 -2.61 -10.35 -8.68
CA THR A 66 -3.58 -11.16 -9.42
C THR A 66 -3.66 -10.81 -10.90
N GLY A 67 -3.18 -9.63 -11.27
CA GLY A 67 -3.29 -9.13 -12.64
C GLY A 67 -4.65 -8.55 -12.98
N VAL A 68 -5.57 -8.52 -12.01
CA VAL A 68 -6.91 -8.01 -12.24
C VAL A 68 -6.98 -6.56 -11.80
N GLY A 69 -7.20 -5.66 -12.75
CA GLY A 69 -7.33 -4.24 -12.44
C GLY A 69 -6.01 -3.52 -12.23
N ASP A 70 -4.90 -4.11 -12.67
CA ASP A 70 -3.59 -3.53 -12.41
C ASP A 70 -3.32 -2.28 -13.24
N ASP A 71 -4.20 -1.93 -14.18
CA ASP A 71 -4.09 -0.70 -14.95
C ASP A 71 -4.24 0.53 -14.06
N LYS A 72 -4.75 0.38 -12.85
CA LYS A 72 -4.91 1.48 -11.91
C LYS A 72 -3.70 1.65 -11.00
N THR A 73 -2.72 0.77 -11.11
CA THR A 73 -1.54 0.83 -10.27
C THR A 73 -0.47 1.69 -10.96
N ASN A 74 0.44 2.25 -10.15
CA ASN A 74 1.47 3.09 -10.71
C ASN A 74 2.82 2.36 -10.75
N VAL A 75 3.80 3.02 -11.35
CA VAL A 75 5.13 2.43 -11.55
C VAL A 75 5.81 2.14 -10.21
N GLN A 76 5.68 3.05 -9.25
CA GLN A 76 6.30 2.85 -7.94
C GLN A 76 5.76 1.63 -7.23
N GLU A 77 4.45 1.43 -7.26
CA GLU A 77 3.84 0.26 -6.65
C GLU A 77 4.34 -1.03 -7.28
N LYS A 78 4.40 -1.05 -8.61
CA LYS A 78 4.88 -2.24 -9.31
C LYS A 78 6.32 -2.56 -8.99
N ARG A 79 7.14 -1.52 -8.91
CA ARG A 79 8.58 -1.68 -8.61
C ARG A 79 8.77 -2.21 -7.20
N VAL A 80 8.05 -1.64 -6.24
CA VAL A 80 8.16 -2.08 -4.85
C VAL A 80 7.72 -3.54 -4.73
N TYR A 81 6.61 -3.89 -5.39
CA TYR A 81 6.13 -5.26 -5.35
C TYR A 81 7.17 -6.23 -5.90
N GLU A 82 7.77 -5.90 -7.05
CA GLU A 82 8.78 -6.75 -7.67
C GLU A 82 9.97 -6.94 -6.74
N LEU A 83 10.44 -5.86 -6.13
CA LEU A 83 11.60 -5.92 -5.26
C LEU A 83 11.35 -6.79 -4.04
N LEU A 84 10.18 -6.64 -3.43
CA LEU A 84 9.88 -7.39 -2.21
C LEU A 84 9.56 -8.85 -2.49
N GLU A 85 9.00 -9.13 -3.65
CA GLU A 85 8.65 -10.51 -3.98
C GLU A 85 9.90 -11.33 -4.26
N GLU A 86 10.99 -10.69 -4.67
CA GLU A 86 12.24 -11.38 -4.95
C GLU A 86 12.99 -11.74 -3.68
N ILE A 87 12.66 -11.12 -2.57
CA ILE A 87 13.31 -11.41 -1.30
C ILE A 87 12.72 -12.66 -0.68
#